data_4014bd1c3c472263d2e695623f638709
#
_entry.id   4014bd1c3c472263d2e695623f638709
#
_cell.length_a   1.000
_cell.length_b   1.000
_cell.length_c   1.000
_cell.angle_alpha   90.00
_cell.angle_beta   90.00
_cell.angle_gamma   90.00
#
_symmetry.space_group_name_H-M   'P 1'
#
loop_
_entity.id
_entity.type
_entity.pdbx_description
1 polymer ?
#
loop_
_entity_poly.entity_id
_entity_poly.type
_entity_poly.pdbx_seq_one_letter_code
_entity_poly.pdbx_strand_id
1 'polypeptide(L)' 'MEHPPGWTCERTVMQFEYYLVMRVQLSDALAIAEHVEACPNCGQELVLYRVTRRGRLSG' A
#
# COMPACT_ATOMS: atom_id res chain seq x y z
N MET A 1 9.40 7.99 16.39
CA MET A 1 8.85 8.35 16.06
C MET A 1 7.63 8.05 15.77
N GLU A 2 6.71 8.62 15.70
CA GLU A 2 5.55 8.17 15.52
C GLU A 2 5.02 8.38 14.24
N HIS A 3 4.15 7.56 13.72
CA HIS A 3 3.48 7.72 12.50
C HIS A 3 2.43 8.77 12.62
N PRO A 4 2.13 9.47 11.54
CA PRO A 4 0.99 10.37 11.56
C PRO A 4 -0.26 9.61 11.90
N PRO A 5 -1.15 10.21 12.65
CA PRO A 5 -2.40 9.55 12.98
C PRO A 5 -3.16 9.25 11.71
N GLY A 6 -3.75 8.12 11.63
CA GLY A 6 -4.52 7.75 10.48
C GLY A 6 -3.81 6.86 9.48
N TRP A 7 -2.49 6.75 9.57
CA TRP A 7 -1.78 5.85 8.67
C TRP A 7 -1.43 4.59 9.41
N THR A 8 -2.39 3.74 9.58
CA THR A 8 -2.20 2.44 10.20
C THR A 8 -1.98 1.41 9.10
N CYS A 9 -1.62 0.20 9.50
CA CYS A 9 -1.45 -0.87 8.54
C CYS A 9 -2.74 -1.15 7.81
N GLU A 10 -3.84 -1.12 8.53
CA GLU A 10 -5.13 -1.40 7.93
C GLU A 10 -5.46 -0.37 6.86
N ARG A 11 -5.26 0.91 7.19
CA ARG A 11 -5.56 1.96 6.24
C ARG A 11 -4.64 1.88 5.03
N THR A 12 -3.38 1.55 5.27
CA THR A 12 -2.41 1.45 4.18
C THR A 12 -2.84 0.35 3.20
N VAL A 13 -3.23 -0.79 3.73
CA VAL A 13 -3.65 -1.90 2.88
C VAL A 13 -4.89 -1.52 2.08
N MET A 14 -5.81 -0.80 2.70
CA MET A 14 -7.02 -0.39 2.00
C MET A 14 -6.73 0.56 0.86
N GLN A 15 -5.60 1.27 0.93
CA GLN A 15 -5.25 2.22 -0.11
C GLN A 15 -4.40 1.59 -1.22
N PHE A 16 -4.02 0.33 -1.07
CA PHE A 16 -3.17 -0.31 -2.06
C PHE A 16 -3.76 -0.26 -3.45
N GLU A 17 -5.05 -0.48 -3.55
CA GLU A 17 -5.69 -0.49 -4.86
C GLU A 17 -5.52 0.85 -5.57
N TYR A 18 -5.78 1.93 -4.84
CA TYR A 18 -5.63 3.27 -5.42
C TYR A 18 -4.16 3.60 -5.65
N TYR A 19 -3.30 3.12 -4.76
CA TYR A 19 -1.88 3.37 -4.89
C TYR A 19 -1.33 2.73 -6.17
N LEU A 20 -1.75 1.51 -6.46
CA LEU A 20 -1.24 0.78 -7.62
C LEU A 20 -1.74 1.35 -8.93
N VAL A 21 -2.91 1.96 -8.93
CA VAL A 21 -3.45 2.58 -10.13
C VAL A 21 -3.17 4.08 -10.18
N MET A 22 -2.33 4.55 -9.25
CA MET A 22 -1.90 5.95 -9.22
C MET A 22 -3.08 6.90 -9.05
N ARG A 23 -4.02 6.50 -8.21
CA ARG A 23 -5.18 7.34 -7.95
C ARG A 23 -5.13 7.99 -6.60
N VAL A 24 -3.96 8.04 -5.96
CA VAL A 24 -3.80 8.71 -4.69
C VAL A 24 -2.99 9.96 -4.91
N GLN A 25 -3.11 10.90 -4.00
CA GLN A 25 -2.31 12.11 -4.06
C GLN A 25 -0.85 11.76 -3.82
N LEU A 26 0.04 12.63 -4.31
CA LEU A 26 1.46 12.38 -4.18
C LEU A 26 1.87 12.24 -2.72
N SER A 27 1.33 13.11 -1.87
CA SER A 27 1.68 13.03 -0.45
C SER A 27 1.23 11.71 0.16
N ASP A 28 0.07 11.22 -0.24
CA ASP A 28 -0.41 9.94 0.26
C ASP A 28 0.43 8.80 -0.29
N ALA A 29 0.82 8.89 -1.55
CA ALA A 29 1.65 7.86 -2.14
C ALA A 29 2.98 7.76 -1.42
N LEU A 30 3.57 8.89 -1.07
CA LEU A 30 4.83 8.89 -0.34
C LEU A 30 4.65 8.29 1.05
N ALA A 31 3.53 8.60 1.70
CA ALA A 31 3.27 8.07 3.04
C ALA A 31 3.11 6.55 2.97
N ILE A 32 2.40 6.06 1.95
CA ILE A 32 2.22 4.62 1.80
C ILE A 32 3.57 3.96 1.54
N ALA A 33 4.39 4.54 0.68
CA ALA A 33 5.69 3.97 0.36
C ALA A 33 6.56 3.90 1.60
N GLU A 34 6.54 4.95 2.41
CA GLU A 34 7.33 4.95 3.63
C GLU A 34 6.82 3.90 4.60
N HIS A 35 5.51 3.75 4.69
CA HIS A 35 4.93 2.79 5.61
C HIS A 35 5.31 1.36 5.23
N VAL A 36 5.19 1.02 3.95
CA VAL A 36 5.52 -0.35 3.53
C VAL A 36 7.01 -0.62 3.66
N GLU A 37 7.82 0.42 3.58
CA GLU A 37 9.24 0.24 3.77
C GLU A 37 9.58 -0.01 5.23
N ALA A 38 8.88 0.65 6.12
CA ALA A 38 9.12 0.51 7.55
C ALA A 38 8.41 -0.68 8.15
N CYS A 39 7.35 -1.16 7.52
CA CYS A 39 6.54 -2.25 8.05
C CYS A 39 6.65 -3.47 7.14
N PRO A 40 7.40 -4.50 7.54
CA PRO A 40 7.54 -5.68 6.68
C PRO A 40 6.23 -6.35 6.35
N ASN A 41 5.28 -6.31 7.28
CA ASN A 41 3.98 -6.91 7.02
C ASN A 41 3.28 -6.23 5.86
N CYS A 42 3.24 -4.90 5.86
CA CYS A 42 2.59 -4.17 4.79
C CYS A 42 3.34 -4.31 3.49
N GLY A 43 4.67 -4.35 3.56
CA GLY A 43 5.46 -4.56 2.36
C GLY A 43 5.14 -5.89 1.70
N GLN A 44 5.03 -6.93 2.52
CA GLN A 44 4.69 -8.25 2.00
C GLN A 44 3.26 -8.27 1.48
N GLU A 45 2.35 -7.61 2.17
CA GLU A 45 0.96 -7.55 1.72
C GLU A 45 0.88 -6.86 0.37
N LEU A 46 1.67 -5.83 0.16
CA LEU A 46 1.63 -5.13 -1.12
C LEU A 46 2.09 -6.04 -2.25
N VAL A 47 3.16 -6.81 -2.00
CA VAL A 47 3.64 -7.73 -3.01
C VAL A 47 2.58 -8.77 -3.35
N LEU A 48 1.95 -9.34 -2.31
CA LEU A 48 0.92 -10.33 -2.54
C LEU A 48 -0.27 -9.73 -3.28
N TYR A 49 -0.61 -8.51 -2.95
CA TYR A 49 -1.75 -7.85 -3.59
C TYR A 49 -1.47 -7.66 -5.08
N ARG A 50 -0.25 -7.26 -5.41
CA ARG A 50 0.11 -7.06 -6.81
C ARG A 50 0.08 -8.37 -7.59
N VAL A 51 0.59 -9.43 -6.97
CA VAL A 51 0.59 -10.73 -7.63
C VAL A 51 -0.83 -11.22 -7.86
N THR A 52 -1.68 -11.05 -6.85
CA THR A 52 -3.06 -11.48 -6.96
C THR A 52 -3.78 -10.71 -8.06
N ARG A 53 -3.56 -9.40 -8.12
CA ARG A 53 -4.20 -8.60 -9.14
C ARG A 53 -3.75 -9.04 -10.54
N ARG A 54 -2.46 -9.27 -10.67
CA ARG A 54 -1.93 -9.67 -11.97
C ARG A 54 -2.48 -11.02 -12.39
N GLY A 55 -2.54 -11.96 -11.45
CA GLY A 55 -3.09 -13.26 -11.76
C GLY A 55 -4.55 -13.18 -12.16
N ARG A 56 -5.29 -12.32 -11.48
CA ARG A 56 -6.71 -12.18 -11.80
C ARG A 56 -6.89 -11.59 -13.19
N LEU A 57 -6.04 -10.65 -13.56
CA LEU A 57 -6.15 -10.03 -14.87
C LEU A 57 -5.78 -11.00 -15.97
N SER A 58 -4.81 -11.86 -15.72
CA SER A 58 -4.43 -12.79 -16.74
C SER A 58 -5.40 -13.94 -16.84
N GLY A 59 -6.14 -14.20 -15.83
CA GLY A 59 -7.14 -15.27 -15.86
C GLY A 59 -8.36 -14.86 -16.60
#